data_6485cc311de7013979a4e8841d07a5d7
#
_entry.id   6485cc311de7013979a4e8841d07a5d7
#
_cell.length_a   1.000
_cell.length_b   1.000
_cell.length_c   1.000
_cell.angle_alpha   90.00
_cell.angle_beta   90.00
_cell.angle_gamma   90.00
#
_symmetry.space_group_name_H-M   'P 1'
#
loop_
_entity.id
_entity.type
_entity.pdbx_description
1 polymer ?
#
loop_
_entity_poly.entity_id
_entity_poly.type
_entity_poly.pdbx_seq_one_letter_code
_entity_poly.pdbx_strand_id
1 'polypeptide(L)'
;MLSPSQRAFVTFDSVFSPAQRELFFAYGSAINSCNFCADSHIAVADAFGLDEGLLSQLLVDIDTAEVDERIKPVLKYIKKLTEMPSRMSEADAQAIYAAGWDEQAFFDVVSVCGLHNLLNRVVDGCGIEVGQQEAKSTAVEVIPALGYGGWAHMLENNDELIPDSEHQ
;
A
#
# COMPACT_ATOMS: atom_id res chain seq x y z
N MET A 1 0.72 3.35 22.47
CA MET A 1 1.54 4.31 21.70
C MET A 1 2.08 3.57 20.49
N LEU A 2 1.70 3.95 19.27
CA LEU A 2 2.18 3.31 18.04
C LEU A 2 3.69 3.48 17.93
N SER A 3 4.40 2.44 17.48
CA SER A 3 5.83 2.54 17.16
C SER A 3 6.05 3.50 15.98
N PRO A 4 7.26 4.06 15.79
CA PRO A 4 7.55 4.92 14.64
C PRO A 4 7.19 4.28 13.29
N SER A 5 7.38 2.97 13.13
CA SER A 5 7.00 2.21 11.92
C SER A 5 5.49 2.10 11.75
N GLN A 6 4.73 1.96 12.84
CA GLN A 6 3.27 1.98 12.80
C GLN A 6 2.73 3.39 12.52
N ARG A 7 3.44 4.45 12.95
CA ARG A 7 3.05 5.83 12.64
C ARG A 7 3.20 6.19 11.17
N ALA A 8 4.32 5.83 10.54
CA ALA A 8 4.55 6.08 9.12
C ALA A 8 3.43 5.49 8.24
N PHE A 9 2.80 4.41 8.72
CA PHE A 9 1.72 3.72 8.04
C PHE A 9 0.33 4.27 8.38
N VAL A 10 0.10 4.60 9.64
CA VAL A 10 -1.22 4.96 10.20
C VAL A 10 -1.44 6.47 10.28
N THR A 11 -0.36 7.28 10.25
CA THR A 11 -0.45 8.75 10.32
C THR A 11 0.01 9.40 9.01
N PHE A 12 -0.55 10.57 8.72
CA PHE A 12 -0.27 11.37 7.52
C PHE A 12 1.13 12.02 7.50
N ASP A 13 2.04 11.64 8.39
CA ASP A 13 3.39 12.23 8.55
C ASP A 13 4.43 11.67 7.55
N SER A 14 4.02 11.15 6.40
CA SER A 14 4.93 10.71 5.34
C SER A 14 5.14 11.81 4.30
N VAL A 15 6.34 11.83 3.70
CA VAL A 15 6.64 12.70 2.54
C VAL A 15 5.89 12.26 1.29
N PHE A 16 5.38 11.03 1.25
CA PHE A 16 4.54 10.50 0.18
C PHE A 16 3.07 10.81 0.44
N SER A 17 2.34 11.20 -0.59
CA SER A 17 0.90 11.38 -0.50
C SER A 17 0.18 10.08 -0.12
N PRO A 18 -1.03 10.14 0.44
CA PRO A 18 -1.84 8.94 0.68
C PRO A 18 -1.99 8.06 -0.57
N ALA A 19 -2.29 8.66 -1.73
CA ALA A 19 -2.40 7.94 -3.00
C ALA A 19 -1.10 7.20 -3.38
N GLN A 20 0.06 7.84 -3.19
CA GLN A 20 1.35 7.20 -3.48
C GLN A 20 1.62 6.02 -2.56
N ARG A 21 1.32 6.13 -1.26
CA ARG A 21 1.50 5.03 -0.31
C ARG A 21 0.60 3.84 -0.63
N GLU A 22 -0.65 4.10 -0.97
CA GLU A 22 -1.58 3.07 -1.41
C GLU A 22 -1.12 2.41 -2.71
N LEU A 23 -0.59 3.18 -3.66
CA LEU A 23 0.03 2.65 -4.88
C LEU A 23 1.21 1.72 -4.56
N PHE A 24 2.07 2.08 -3.60
CA PHE A 24 3.20 1.24 -3.21
C PHE A 24 2.74 -0.10 -2.63
N PHE A 25 1.66 -0.08 -1.83
CA PHE A 25 1.01 -1.28 -1.33
C PHE A 25 0.42 -2.14 -2.45
N ALA A 26 -0.39 -1.52 -3.31
CA ALA A 26 -1.02 -2.21 -4.43
C ALA A 26 0.02 -2.85 -5.35
N TYR A 27 1.07 -2.09 -5.69
CA TYR A 27 2.14 -2.55 -6.56
C TYR A 27 2.92 -3.73 -5.95
N GLY A 28 3.37 -3.61 -4.70
CA GLY A 28 4.07 -4.70 -4.01
C GLY A 28 3.19 -5.94 -3.82
N SER A 29 1.89 -5.74 -3.55
CA SER A 29 0.92 -6.84 -3.41
C SER A 29 0.66 -7.56 -4.75
N ALA A 30 0.61 -6.82 -5.85
CA ALA A 30 0.48 -7.38 -7.18
C ALA A 30 1.73 -8.22 -7.56
N ILE A 31 2.93 -7.77 -7.21
CA ILE A 31 4.18 -8.54 -7.39
C ILE A 31 4.12 -9.85 -6.60
N ASN A 32 3.58 -9.83 -5.38
CA ASN A 32 3.37 -11.05 -4.58
C ASN A 32 2.21 -11.92 -5.07
N SER A 33 1.44 -11.48 -6.07
CA SER A 33 0.22 -12.14 -6.55
C SER A 33 -0.90 -12.23 -5.50
N CYS A 34 -0.89 -11.37 -4.48
CA CYS A 34 -1.98 -11.22 -3.53
C CYS A 34 -3.05 -10.30 -4.14
N ASN A 35 -3.96 -10.87 -4.92
CA ASN A 35 -4.96 -10.09 -5.67
C ASN A 35 -5.89 -9.29 -4.76
N PHE A 36 -6.33 -9.88 -3.64
CA PHE A 36 -7.18 -9.20 -2.67
C PHE A 36 -6.51 -7.91 -2.15
N CYS A 37 -5.24 -8.01 -1.74
CA CYS A 37 -4.49 -6.86 -1.23
C CYS A 37 -4.25 -5.81 -2.33
N ALA A 38 -3.82 -6.25 -3.53
CA ALA A 38 -3.58 -5.36 -4.65
C ALA A 38 -4.84 -4.57 -5.03
N ASP A 39 -5.95 -5.27 -5.19
CA ASP A 39 -7.23 -4.69 -5.56
C ASP A 39 -7.79 -3.73 -4.49
N SER A 40 -7.62 -4.05 -3.22
CA SER A 40 -8.09 -3.20 -2.13
C SER A 40 -7.31 -1.89 -2.07
N HIS A 41 -5.98 -1.96 -2.13
CA HIS A 41 -5.13 -0.77 -2.04
C HIS A 41 -5.20 0.11 -3.28
N ILE A 42 -5.36 -0.47 -4.49
CA ILE A 42 -5.53 0.38 -5.69
C ILE A 42 -6.86 1.11 -5.65
N ALA A 43 -7.94 0.48 -5.18
CA ALA A 43 -9.22 1.15 -5.05
C ALA A 43 -9.16 2.35 -4.07
N VAL A 44 -8.40 2.22 -2.98
CA VAL A 44 -8.17 3.35 -2.05
C VAL A 44 -7.28 4.42 -2.69
N ALA A 45 -6.25 4.05 -3.46
CA ALA A 45 -5.40 4.99 -4.18
C ALA A 45 -6.21 5.81 -5.20
N ASP A 46 -7.11 5.16 -5.95
CA ASP A 46 -8.04 5.80 -6.90
C ASP A 46 -8.97 6.79 -6.16
N ALA A 47 -9.48 6.43 -4.99
CA ALA A 47 -10.28 7.31 -4.15
C ALA A 47 -9.51 8.54 -3.65
N PHE A 48 -8.19 8.46 -3.55
CA PHE A 48 -7.29 9.59 -3.29
C PHE A 48 -6.89 10.35 -4.56
N GLY A 49 -7.44 9.99 -5.73
CA GLY A 49 -7.23 10.68 -6.99
C GLY A 49 -6.04 10.17 -7.82
N LEU A 50 -5.63 8.91 -7.64
CA LEU A 50 -4.67 8.28 -8.53
C LEU A 50 -5.30 8.04 -9.90
N ASP A 51 -4.51 8.09 -10.96
CA ASP A 51 -4.99 7.86 -12.33
C ASP A 51 -5.36 6.38 -12.54
N GLU A 52 -6.57 6.14 -13.06
CA GLU A 52 -7.03 4.80 -13.42
C GLU A 52 -6.05 4.10 -14.37
N GLY A 53 -5.75 2.84 -14.09
CA GLY A 53 -4.88 2.04 -14.95
C GLY A 53 -3.37 2.22 -14.71
N LEU A 54 -2.94 3.13 -13.84
CA LEU A 54 -1.52 3.33 -13.54
C LEU A 54 -0.86 2.05 -13.00
N LEU A 55 -1.54 1.31 -12.11
CA LEU A 55 -1.00 0.02 -11.62
C LEU A 55 -0.71 -0.95 -12.77
N SER A 56 -1.62 -1.04 -13.75
CA SER A 56 -1.42 -1.91 -14.91
C SER A 56 -0.23 -1.49 -15.76
N GLN A 57 -0.02 -0.19 -15.97
CA GLN A 57 1.15 0.34 -16.67
C GLN A 57 2.45 -0.04 -15.93
N LEU A 58 2.48 0.14 -14.61
CA LEU A 58 3.64 -0.18 -13.76
C LEU A 58 4.00 -1.66 -13.77
N LEU A 59 3.00 -2.54 -13.84
CA LEU A 59 3.21 -3.98 -13.92
C LEU A 59 3.76 -4.42 -15.28
N VAL A 60 3.48 -3.66 -16.35
CA VAL A 60 4.06 -3.87 -17.67
C VAL A 60 5.49 -3.37 -17.71
N ASP A 61 5.70 -2.10 -17.42
CA ASP A 61 7.04 -1.48 -17.44
C ASP A 61 7.04 -0.17 -16.64
N ILE A 62 7.80 -0.13 -15.54
CA ILE A 62 7.96 1.06 -14.69
C ILE A 62 8.53 2.25 -15.47
N ASP A 63 9.45 2.00 -16.41
CA ASP A 63 10.17 3.07 -17.09
C ASP A 63 9.27 3.85 -18.07
N THR A 64 8.25 3.19 -18.62
CA THR A 64 7.30 3.78 -19.55
C THR A 64 5.98 4.22 -18.91
N ALA A 65 5.73 3.86 -17.66
CA ALA A 65 4.51 4.23 -16.96
C ALA A 65 4.42 5.77 -16.76
N GLU A 66 3.19 6.28 -16.81
CA GLU A 66 2.87 7.71 -16.65
C GLU A 66 2.81 8.09 -15.15
N VAL A 67 3.95 8.04 -14.49
CA VAL A 67 4.12 8.41 -13.08
C VAL A 67 5.28 9.41 -12.94
N ASP A 68 5.26 10.23 -11.88
CA ASP A 68 6.39 11.11 -11.57
C ASP A 68 7.72 10.35 -11.62
N GLU A 69 8.67 10.86 -12.37
CA GLU A 69 9.99 10.27 -12.55
C GLU A 69 10.72 9.99 -11.24
N ARG A 70 10.45 10.79 -10.21
CA ARG A 70 11.01 10.59 -8.87
C ARG A 70 10.46 9.35 -8.16
N ILE A 71 9.26 8.88 -8.55
CA ILE A 71 8.62 7.69 -7.97
C ILE A 71 9.15 6.39 -8.60
N LYS A 72 9.64 6.43 -9.84
CA LYS A 72 10.14 5.23 -10.53
C LYS A 72 11.26 4.50 -9.77
N PRO A 73 12.30 5.17 -9.21
CA PRO A 73 13.30 4.49 -8.39
C PRO A 73 12.71 3.85 -7.12
N VAL A 74 11.69 4.48 -6.51
CA VAL A 74 10.98 3.93 -5.35
C VAL A 74 10.27 2.63 -5.72
N LEU A 75 9.53 2.61 -6.83
CA LEU A 75 8.84 1.40 -7.32
C LEU A 75 9.82 0.28 -7.70
N LYS A 76 10.94 0.62 -8.34
CA LYS A 76 12.02 -0.34 -8.64
C LYS A 76 12.61 -0.94 -7.36
N TYR A 77 12.78 -0.11 -6.32
CA TYR A 77 13.23 -0.55 -5.01
C TYR A 77 12.23 -1.53 -4.38
N ILE A 78 10.95 -1.16 -4.34
CA ILE A 78 9.87 -2.01 -3.82
C ILE A 78 9.83 -3.35 -4.55
N LYS A 79 9.89 -3.34 -5.89
CA LYS A 79 9.93 -4.56 -6.69
C LYS A 79 11.08 -5.46 -6.29
N LYS A 80 12.29 -4.92 -6.28
CA LYS A 80 13.49 -5.70 -5.96
C LYS A 80 13.49 -6.22 -4.52
N LEU A 81 13.06 -5.40 -3.56
CA LEU A 81 12.97 -5.80 -2.15
C LEU A 81 11.91 -6.88 -1.94
N THR A 82 10.82 -6.85 -2.71
CA THR A 82 9.76 -7.88 -2.66
C THR A 82 10.23 -9.21 -3.27
N GLU A 83 10.83 -9.16 -4.47
CA GLU A 83 11.20 -10.36 -5.23
C GLU A 83 12.55 -10.98 -4.77
N MET A 84 13.50 -10.14 -4.39
CA MET A 84 14.90 -10.55 -4.17
C MET A 84 15.53 -9.82 -2.95
N PRO A 85 14.96 -9.93 -1.74
CA PRO A 85 15.44 -9.15 -0.58
C PRO A 85 16.91 -9.37 -0.24
N SER A 86 17.43 -10.57 -0.46
CA SER A 86 18.85 -10.88 -0.22
C SER A 86 19.83 -10.25 -1.22
N ARG A 87 19.32 -9.65 -2.29
CA ARG A 87 20.13 -8.98 -3.33
C ARG A 87 20.07 -7.46 -3.26
N MET A 88 19.47 -6.90 -2.23
CA MET A 88 19.47 -5.47 -2.00
C MET A 88 20.91 -4.99 -1.75
N SER A 89 21.21 -3.81 -2.25
CA SER A 89 22.54 -3.20 -2.19
C SER A 89 22.45 -1.70 -1.89
N GLU A 90 23.56 -1.09 -1.50
CA GLU A 90 23.64 0.35 -1.30
C GLU A 90 23.24 1.14 -2.55
N ALA A 91 23.55 0.64 -3.76
CA ALA A 91 23.18 1.29 -5.01
C ALA A 91 21.65 1.42 -5.18
N ASP A 92 20.87 0.50 -4.64
CA ASP A 92 19.41 0.55 -4.68
C ASP A 92 18.87 1.71 -3.81
N ALA A 93 19.45 1.92 -2.63
CA ALA A 93 19.12 3.05 -1.76
C ALA A 93 19.59 4.38 -2.38
N GLN A 94 20.81 4.40 -2.96
CA GLN A 94 21.36 5.59 -3.62
C GLN A 94 20.48 6.06 -4.80
N ALA A 95 19.81 5.16 -5.51
CA ALA A 95 18.88 5.53 -6.58
C ALA A 95 17.69 6.34 -6.06
N ILE A 96 17.18 6.03 -4.86
CA ILE A 96 16.11 6.79 -4.19
C ILE A 96 16.63 8.18 -3.81
N TYR A 97 17.81 8.27 -3.19
CA TYR A 97 18.40 9.55 -2.81
C TYR A 97 18.73 10.43 -4.04
N ALA A 98 19.22 9.83 -5.13
CA ALA A 98 19.50 10.53 -6.38
C ALA A 98 18.23 11.11 -7.03
N ALA A 99 17.05 10.52 -6.79
CA ALA A 99 15.77 11.05 -7.20
C ALA A 99 15.27 12.21 -6.32
N GLY A 100 16.04 12.61 -5.31
CA GLY A 100 15.75 13.74 -4.42
C GLY A 100 14.91 13.40 -3.20
N TRP A 101 14.82 12.11 -2.84
CA TRP A 101 14.19 11.66 -1.61
C TRP A 101 15.21 11.62 -0.48
N ASP A 102 14.78 11.87 0.74
CA ASP A 102 15.61 11.86 1.94
C ASP A 102 15.58 10.51 2.68
N GLU A 103 16.27 10.45 3.81
CA GLU A 103 16.36 9.26 4.65
C GLU A 103 14.99 8.87 5.23
N GLN A 104 14.12 9.84 5.53
CA GLN A 104 12.77 9.57 6.01
C GLN A 104 11.93 8.90 4.92
N ALA A 105 11.97 9.42 3.69
CA ALA A 105 11.33 8.80 2.53
C ALA A 105 11.80 7.37 2.32
N PHE A 106 13.12 7.15 2.39
CA PHE A 106 13.69 5.81 2.27
C PHE A 106 13.16 4.86 3.36
N PHE A 107 13.11 5.32 4.61
CA PHE A 107 12.56 4.54 5.72
C PHE A 107 11.08 4.22 5.53
N ASP A 108 10.29 5.18 5.04
CA ASP A 108 8.87 4.99 4.73
C ASP A 108 8.68 3.90 3.67
N VAL A 109 9.48 3.93 2.60
CA VAL A 109 9.44 2.91 1.52
C VAL A 109 9.76 1.51 2.06
N VAL A 110 10.82 1.38 2.86
CA VAL A 110 11.19 0.09 3.48
C VAL A 110 10.09 -0.42 4.41
N SER A 111 9.48 0.48 5.19
CA SER A 111 8.41 0.16 6.15
C SER A 111 7.15 -0.31 5.42
N VAL A 112 6.73 0.42 4.38
CA VAL A 112 5.60 0.02 3.53
C VAL A 112 5.85 -1.34 2.90
N CYS A 113 7.05 -1.56 2.35
CA CYS A 113 7.42 -2.82 1.73
C CYS A 113 7.41 -3.99 2.73
N GLY A 114 7.96 -3.80 3.93
CA GLY A 114 7.92 -4.80 4.99
C GLY A 114 6.50 -5.18 5.39
N LEU A 115 5.63 -4.18 5.52
CA LEU A 115 4.26 -4.38 5.96
C LEU A 115 3.38 -5.07 4.90
N HIS A 116 3.42 -4.63 3.64
CA HIS A 116 2.63 -5.32 2.60
C HIS A 116 3.08 -6.78 2.45
N ASN A 117 4.40 -7.04 2.52
CA ASN A 117 4.90 -8.41 2.47
C ASN A 117 4.41 -9.28 3.62
N LEU A 118 4.30 -8.72 4.84
CA LEU A 118 3.71 -9.40 5.99
C LEU A 118 2.22 -9.67 5.75
N LEU A 119 1.45 -8.62 5.42
CA LEU A 119 0.00 -8.72 5.28
C LEU A 119 -0.41 -9.64 4.13
N ASN A 120 0.27 -9.59 2.97
CA ASN A 120 -0.01 -10.51 1.87
C ASN A 120 0.11 -11.97 2.32
N ARG A 121 1.16 -12.31 3.09
CA ARG A 121 1.34 -13.68 3.58
C ARG A 121 0.32 -14.09 4.61
N VAL A 122 -0.14 -13.16 5.45
CA VAL A 122 -1.22 -13.42 6.40
C VAL A 122 -2.54 -13.65 5.66
N VAL A 123 -2.89 -12.77 4.72
CA VAL A 123 -4.13 -12.88 3.93
C VAL A 123 -4.15 -14.19 3.14
N ASP A 124 -3.10 -14.44 2.35
CA ASP A 124 -3.03 -15.63 1.51
C ASP A 124 -2.89 -16.92 2.34
N GLY A 125 -2.07 -16.87 3.41
CA GLY A 125 -1.82 -18.01 4.29
C GLY A 125 -3.03 -18.41 5.14
N CYS A 126 -3.90 -17.46 5.47
CA CYS A 126 -5.16 -17.71 6.17
C CYS A 126 -6.33 -18.04 5.21
N GLY A 127 -6.12 -17.96 3.89
CA GLY A 127 -7.16 -18.19 2.91
C GLY A 127 -8.30 -17.16 3.03
N ILE A 128 -7.95 -15.91 3.31
CA ILE A 128 -8.95 -14.86 3.46
C ILE A 128 -9.52 -14.54 2.07
N GLU A 129 -10.71 -15.04 1.82
CA GLU A 129 -11.55 -14.74 0.66
C GLU A 129 -12.71 -13.85 1.13
N VAL A 130 -12.46 -12.58 1.33
CA VAL A 130 -13.56 -11.62 1.56
C VAL A 130 -14.17 -11.28 0.22
N GLY A 131 -15.50 -11.14 0.15
CA GLY A 131 -16.19 -10.66 -1.04
C GLY A 131 -15.54 -9.35 -1.51
N GLN A 132 -14.82 -9.40 -2.63
CA GLN A 132 -13.97 -8.29 -3.10
C GLN A 132 -14.71 -6.96 -3.18
N GLN A 133 -16.00 -7.01 -3.50
CA GLN A 133 -16.83 -5.82 -3.66
C GLN A 133 -17.12 -5.12 -2.32
N GLU A 134 -17.41 -5.86 -1.26
CA GLU A 134 -17.75 -5.30 0.06
C GLU A 134 -16.51 -4.75 0.78
N ALA A 135 -15.40 -5.49 0.72
CA ALA A 135 -14.15 -5.02 1.32
C ALA A 135 -13.62 -3.75 0.64
N LYS A 136 -13.74 -3.66 -0.70
CA LYS A 136 -13.37 -2.47 -1.47
C LYS A 136 -14.25 -1.28 -1.12
N SER A 137 -15.58 -1.44 -1.06
CA SER A 137 -16.49 -0.33 -0.78
C SER A 137 -16.22 0.27 0.60
N THR A 138 -16.08 -0.56 1.62
CA THR A 138 -15.81 -0.10 2.99
C THR A 138 -14.44 0.60 3.09
N ALA A 139 -13.39 0.03 2.49
CA ALA A 139 -12.06 0.62 2.52
C ALA A 139 -12.03 1.99 1.81
N VAL A 140 -12.70 2.10 0.65
CA VAL A 140 -12.78 3.33 -0.14
C VAL A 140 -13.54 4.45 0.58
N GLU A 141 -14.55 4.11 1.37
CA GLU A 141 -15.32 5.11 2.13
C GLU A 141 -14.60 5.54 3.41
N VAL A 142 -14.04 4.59 4.14
CA VAL A 142 -13.53 4.83 5.51
C VAL A 142 -12.10 5.36 5.51
N ILE A 143 -11.21 4.78 4.72
CA ILE A 143 -9.79 5.14 4.76
C ILE A 143 -9.54 6.58 4.29
N PRO A 144 -10.13 7.09 3.19
CA PRO A 144 -10.01 8.49 2.82
C PRO A 144 -10.57 9.46 3.85
N ALA A 145 -11.63 9.08 4.56
CA ALA A 145 -12.31 9.93 5.55
C ALA A 145 -11.60 9.96 6.91
N LEU A 146 -11.14 8.81 7.39
CA LEU A 146 -10.67 8.63 8.78
C LEU A 146 -9.22 8.15 8.88
N GLY A 147 -8.61 7.73 7.78
CA GLY A 147 -7.31 7.07 7.75
C GLY A 147 -7.34 5.68 8.41
N TYR A 148 -6.22 4.98 8.33
CA TYR A 148 -6.09 3.64 8.94
C TYR A 148 -6.26 3.65 10.47
N GLY A 149 -5.88 4.74 11.14
CA GLY A 149 -6.06 4.88 12.59
C GLY A 149 -7.52 4.96 12.99
N GLY A 150 -8.32 5.70 12.23
CA GLY A 150 -9.76 5.77 12.43
C GLY A 150 -10.44 4.42 12.15
N TRP A 151 -10.05 3.76 11.07
CA TRP A 151 -10.55 2.43 10.73
C TRP A 151 -10.21 1.39 11.82
N ALA A 152 -8.97 1.35 12.30
CA ALA A 152 -8.57 0.47 13.39
C ALA A 152 -9.39 0.75 14.66
N HIS A 153 -9.61 2.02 15.00
CA HIS A 153 -10.43 2.41 16.14
C HIS A 153 -11.89 1.94 16.02
N MET A 154 -12.48 2.04 14.84
CA MET A 154 -13.84 1.54 14.57
C MET A 154 -13.92 0.03 14.75
N LEU A 155 -12.94 -0.73 14.23
CA LEU A 155 -12.89 -2.18 14.40
C LEU A 155 -12.74 -2.62 15.88
N GLU A 156 -11.92 -1.90 16.64
CA GLU A 156 -11.70 -2.20 18.07
C GLU A 156 -12.93 -1.93 18.93
N ASN A 157 -13.74 -0.93 18.58
CA ASN A 157 -14.90 -0.53 19.36
C ASN A 157 -16.22 -1.14 18.87
N ASN A 158 -16.15 -2.00 17.86
CA ASN A 158 -17.33 -2.66 17.27
C ASN A 158 -18.41 -1.66 16.82
N ASP A 159 -18.00 -0.45 16.45
CA ASP A 159 -18.89 0.57 15.93
C ASP A 159 -19.35 0.12 14.54
N GLU A 160 -20.66 -0.09 14.41
CA GLU A 160 -21.35 -0.76 13.30
C GLU A 160 -20.92 -0.21 11.93
N LEU A 161 -20.07 -0.94 11.23
CA LEU A 161 -19.85 -0.82 9.79
C LEU A 161 -20.38 -2.04 9.02
N ILE A 162 -20.97 -3.01 9.72
CA ILE A 162 -21.67 -4.13 9.10
C ILE A 162 -23.14 -3.85 9.28
N PRO A 163 -23.88 -3.45 8.25
CA PRO A 163 -25.34 -3.51 8.32
C PRO A 163 -25.71 -4.95 8.66
N ASP A 164 -26.50 -5.15 9.70
CA ASP A 164 -27.09 -6.44 10.03
C ASP A 164 -27.61 -7.07 8.73
N SER A 165 -26.87 -8.02 8.18
CA SER A 165 -27.41 -8.92 7.19
C SER A 165 -28.42 -9.79 7.96
N GLU A 166 -29.67 -9.38 7.89
CA GLU A 166 -30.82 -10.07 8.41
C GLU A 166 -30.68 -11.58 8.19
N HIS A 167 -30.63 -12.30 9.30
CA HIS A 167 -30.89 -13.72 9.31
C HIS A 167 -32.31 -13.93 8.77
N GLN A 168 -32.43 -14.37 7.53
CA GLN A 168 -33.60 -15.08 7.02
C GLN A 168 -33.16 -16.41 6.39
#